data_b8a4772ede765d28bf31f949da2cbe35
#
_entry.id   b8a4772ede765d28bf31f949da2cbe35
#
_cell.length_a   1.000
_cell.length_b   1.000
_cell.length_c   1.000
_cell.angle_alpha   90.00
_cell.angle_beta   90.00
_cell.angle_gamma   90.00
#
_symmetry.space_group_name_H-M   'P 1'
#
loop_
_entity.id
_entity.type
_entity.pdbx_description
1 polymer ?
#
loop_
_entity_poly.entity_id
_entity_poly.type
_entity_poly.pdbx_seq_one_letter_code
_entity_poly.pdbx_strand_id
1 'polypeptide(L)'
;MAQKYDLNLLQDPTGLGEDTLSSELVYTGDYLKVYRDTVFLPNGASSYREYLKHPGAVMIIPVFDNGDVLVERQYRYPMRQVFVEFPAGKKDAGEAPLETAQRELLEETGY
;
A
#
# COMPACT_ATOMS: atom_id res chain seq x y z
N MET A 1 -16.79 -17.20 11.17
CA MET A 1 -17.47 -15.88 11.09
C MET A 1 -16.42 -14.84 10.77
N ALA A 2 -16.51 -14.20 9.62
CA ALA A 2 -15.64 -13.07 9.33
C ALA A 2 -15.95 -11.94 10.30
N GLN A 3 -14.97 -11.54 11.11
CA GLN A 3 -15.09 -10.40 12.00
C GLN A 3 -15.18 -9.15 11.10
N LYS A 4 -16.34 -8.49 11.07
CA LYS A 4 -16.47 -7.19 10.42
C LYS A 4 -15.61 -6.21 11.21
N TYR A 5 -14.52 -5.77 10.58
CA TYR A 5 -13.79 -4.63 11.10
C TYR A 5 -14.69 -3.40 10.97
N ASP A 6 -15.07 -2.83 12.09
CA ASP A 6 -15.73 -1.55 12.10
C ASP A 6 -14.71 -0.48 11.74
N LEU A 7 -14.78 0.02 10.50
CA LEU A 7 -13.90 1.07 10.02
C LEU A 7 -14.02 2.38 10.82
N ASN A 8 -15.08 2.55 11.60
CA ASN A 8 -15.21 3.67 12.54
C ASN A 8 -14.26 3.52 13.74
N LEU A 9 -13.74 2.32 14.00
CA LEU A 9 -12.69 2.10 15.00
C LEU A 9 -11.30 2.59 14.52
N LEU A 10 -11.17 2.97 13.24
CA LEU A 10 -9.98 3.62 12.72
C LEU A 10 -9.98 5.14 12.96
N GLN A 11 -11.09 5.70 13.42
CA GLN A 11 -11.14 7.05 13.96
C GLN A 11 -10.93 6.92 15.47
N ASP A 12 -9.72 7.07 15.85
CA ASP A 12 -9.13 6.99 17.18
C ASP A 12 -10.06 7.14 18.39
N PRO A 13 -10.79 6.07 18.81
CA PRO A 13 -11.52 6.08 20.08
C PRO A 13 -10.60 5.79 21.27
N THR A 14 -9.30 5.56 21.03
CA THR A 14 -8.34 5.09 22.05
C THR A 14 -7.46 6.20 22.60
N GLY A 15 -7.47 7.40 21.97
CA GLY A 15 -6.57 8.49 22.32
C GLY A 15 -5.13 8.25 21.85
N LEU A 16 -4.91 7.36 20.88
CA LEU A 16 -3.59 7.06 20.30
C LEU A 16 -3.28 7.89 19.06
N GLY A 17 -4.27 8.64 18.56
CA GLY A 17 -4.14 9.46 17.36
C GLY A 17 -3.11 10.57 17.49
N GLU A 18 -2.57 10.94 16.37
CA GLU A 18 -1.63 12.05 16.24
C GLU A 18 -2.26 13.12 15.36
N ASP A 19 -2.22 14.37 15.80
CA ASP A 19 -2.74 15.48 15.03
C ASP A 19 -1.64 16.10 14.17
N THR A 20 -1.92 16.33 12.91
CA THR A 20 -0.98 17.01 12.00
C THR A 20 -0.98 18.51 12.30
N LEU A 21 0.17 19.04 12.67
CA LEU A 21 0.38 20.48 12.88
C LEU A 21 0.81 21.18 11.59
N SER A 22 1.69 20.54 10.82
CA SER A 22 2.16 21.05 9.53
C SER A 22 2.63 19.91 8.65
N SER A 23 2.61 20.13 7.34
CA SER A 23 3.05 19.16 6.34
C SER A 23 3.98 19.84 5.33
N GLU A 24 5.03 19.15 4.95
CA GLU A 24 6.07 19.65 4.06
C GLU A 24 6.48 18.55 3.07
N LEU A 25 6.58 18.89 1.79
CA LEU A 25 7.18 18.04 0.77
C LEU A 25 8.69 18.23 0.79
N VAL A 26 9.44 17.26 1.32
CA VAL A 26 10.88 17.39 1.56
C VAL A 26 11.74 16.77 0.47
N TYR A 27 11.18 15.89 -0.36
CA TYR A 27 11.87 15.32 -1.52
C TYR A 27 10.88 15.04 -2.64
N THR A 28 11.27 15.46 -3.85
CA THR A 28 10.56 15.15 -5.09
C THR A 28 11.55 14.55 -6.07
N GLY A 29 11.45 13.25 -6.29
CA GLY A 29 12.15 12.54 -7.35
C GLY A 29 11.28 12.43 -8.61
N ASP A 30 11.76 11.71 -9.60
CA ASP A 30 10.96 11.40 -10.80
C ASP A 30 9.75 10.54 -10.44
N TYR A 31 9.87 9.70 -9.42
CA TYR A 31 8.85 8.78 -8.98
C TYR A 31 8.41 9.01 -7.53
N LEU A 32 9.34 9.22 -6.61
CA LEU A 32 9.06 9.33 -5.19
C LEU A 32 8.79 10.77 -4.75
N LYS A 33 7.80 10.94 -3.88
CA LYS A 33 7.55 12.17 -3.12
C LYS A 33 7.54 11.82 -1.64
N VAL A 34 8.46 12.41 -0.89
CA VAL A 34 8.57 12.21 0.55
C VAL A 34 7.99 13.41 1.27
N TYR A 35 7.08 13.15 2.17
CA TYR A 35 6.47 14.15 3.05
C TYR A 35 7.03 14.03 4.45
N ARG A 36 7.20 15.19 5.10
CA ARG A 36 7.46 15.29 6.53
C ARG A 36 6.35 16.08 7.17
N ASP A 37 5.67 15.47 8.14
CA ASP A 37 4.69 16.15 8.97
C ASP A 37 5.26 16.38 10.35
N THR A 38 4.98 17.57 10.90
CA THR A 38 5.09 17.80 12.33
C THR A 38 3.78 17.40 12.97
N VAL A 39 3.84 16.53 13.95
CA VAL A 39 2.65 15.97 14.60
C VAL A 39 2.65 16.29 16.10
N PHE A 40 1.44 16.37 16.64
CA PHE A 40 1.19 16.50 18.07
C PHE A 40 0.77 15.13 18.60
N LEU A 41 1.52 14.65 19.58
CA LEU A 41 1.32 13.33 20.16
C LEU A 41 0.28 13.37 21.29
N PRO A 42 -0.35 12.21 21.62
CA PRO A 42 -1.31 12.14 22.73
C PRO A 42 -0.76 12.58 24.09
N ASN A 43 0.56 12.47 24.29
CA ASN A 43 1.23 12.90 25.52
C ASN A 43 1.56 14.39 25.57
N GLY A 44 1.16 15.18 24.56
CA GLY A 44 1.39 16.60 24.48
C GLY A 44 2.75 17.01 23.86
N ALA A 45 3.58 16.07 23.46
CA ALA A 45 4.84 16.33 22.78
C ALA A 45 4.64 16.51 21.27
N SER A 46 5.62 17.13 20.60
CA SER A 46 5.70 17.19 19.15
C SER A 46 6.73 16.19 18.64
N SER A 47 6.51 15.69 17.43
CA SER A 47 7.42 14.78 16.73
C SER A 47 7.31 14.96 15.23
N TYR A 48 8.11 14.22 14.46
CA TYR A 48 8.06 14.21 13.01
C TYR A 48 7.64 12.86 12.51
N ARG A 49 6.96 12.86 11.34
CA ARG A 49 6.65 11.65 10.55
C ARG A 49 7.09 11.88 9.12
N GLU A 50 7.88 10.96 8.61
CA GLU A 50 8.30 10.97 7.21
C GLU A 50 7.66 9.78 6.51
N TYR A 51 7.04 10.03 5.36
CA TYR A 51 6.28 9.00 4.65
C TYR A 51 6.11 9.30 3.18
N LEU A 52 5.71 8.28 2.45
CA LEU A 52 5.32 8.35 1.04
C LEU A 52 3.81 8.24 0.92
N LYS A 53 3.21 9.13 0.14
CA LYS A 53 1.81 8.94 -0.27
C LYS A 53 1.77 7.96 -1.43
N HIS A 54 0.97 6.93 -1.30
CA HIS A 54 0.84 5.86 -2.28
C HIS A 54 -0.63 5.64 -2.64
N PRO A 55 -0.97 5.41 -3.92
CA PRO A 55 -2.37 5.22 -4.35
C PRO A 55 -2.99 3.91 -3.87
N GLY A 56 -2.19 3.02 -3.35
CA GLY A 56 -2.56 1.66 -3.02
C GLY A 56 -2.11 0.67 -4.09
N ALA A 57 -2.06 -0.58 -3.72
CA ALA A 57 -1.70 -1.68 -4.59
C ALA A 57 -2.56 -2.90 -4.26
N VAL A 58 -2.59 -3.85 -5.16
CA VAL A 58 -3.22 -5.15 -4.97
C VAL A 58 -2.21 -6.25 -5.19
N MET A 59 -2.40 -7.37 -4.52
CA MET A 59 -1.75 -8.63 -4.81
C MET A 59 -2.82 -9.65 -5.16
N ILE A 60 -2.56 -10.46 -6.17
CA ILE A 60 -3.48 -11.47 -6.64
C ILE A 60 -2.91 -12.84 -6.32
N ILE A 61 -3.73 -13.74 -5.80
CA ILE A 61 -3.39 -15.15 -5.63
C ILE A 61 -4.22 -15.94 -6.64
N PRO A 62 -3.74 -16.12 -7.89
CA PRO A 62 -4.48 -16.85 -8.90
C PRO A 62 -4.44 -18.34 -8.57
N VAL A 63 -5.61 -18.95 -8.43
CA VAL A 63 -5.75 -20.36 -8.11
C VAL A 63 -6.42 -21.06 -9.29
N PHE A 64 -5.78 -22.09 -9.84
CA PHE A 64 -6.34 -22.94 -10.88
C PHE A 64 -7.28 -24.00 -10.29
N ASP A 65 -8.12 -24.60 -11.15
CA ASP A 65 -9.11 -25.59 -10.73
C ASP A 65 -8.50 -26.81 -10.03
N ASN A 66 -7.25 -27.16 -10.37
CA ASN A 66 -6.50 -28.25 -9.74
C ASN A 66 -5.84 -27.88 -8.41
N GLY A 67 -5.99 -26.63 -7.96
CA GLY A 67 -5.42 -26.12 -6.72
C GLY A 67 -4.01 -25.52 -6.86
N ASP A 68 -3.42 -25.54 -8.05
CA ASP A 68 -2.14 -24.87 -8.29
C ASP A 68 -2.31 -23.34 -8.22
N VAL A 69 -1.25 -22.66 -7.86
CA VAL A 69 -1.21 -21.20 -7.85
C VAL A 69 -0.20 -20.69 -8.88
N LEU A 70 -0.50 -19.54 -9.46
CA LEU A 70 0.41 -18.86 -10.37
C LEU A 70 1.28 -17.91 -9.60
N VAL A 71 2.58 -18.00 -9.83
CA VAL A 71 3.59 -17.06 -9.31
C VAL A 71 4.47 -16.59 -10.46
N GLU A 72 5.12 -15.46 -10.25
CA GLU A 72 6.03 -14.86 -11.21
C GLU A 72 7.42 -14.66 -10.61
N ARG A 73 8.44 -14.55 -11.45
CA ARG A 73 9.79 -14.19 -11.04
C ARG A 73 10.05 -12.76 -11.47
N GLN A 74 10.51 -11.95 -10.51
CA GLN A 74 10.83 -10.57 -10.77
C GLN A 74 12.15 -10.18 -10.11
N TYR A 75 13.03 -9.53 -10.86
CA TYR A 75 14.24 -8.93 -10.31
C TYR A 75 13.86 -7.65 -9.57
N ARG A 76 14.19 -7.60 -8.29
CA ARG A 76 13.98 -6.43 -7.44
C ARG A 76 15.29 -5.67 -7.28
N TYR A 77 15.46 -4.63 -8.06
CA TYR A 77 16.71 -3.88 -8.13
C TYR A 77 17.23 -3.39 -6.76
N PRO A 78 16.42 -2.82 -5.86
CA PRO A 78 16.92 -2.38 -4.55
C PRO A 78 17.53 -3.52 -3.73
N MET A 79 17.03 -4.74 -3.89
CA MET A 79 17.51 -5.95 -3.22
C MET A 79 18.60 -6.69 -4.00
N ARG A 80 18.81 -6.31 -5.27
CA ARG A 80 19.74 -7.01 -6.17
C ARG A 80 19.48 -8.51 -6.29
N GLN A 81 18.20 -8.89 -6.28
CA GLN A 81 17.78 -10.29 -6.19
C GLN A 81 16.50 -10.55 -6.99
N VAL A 82 16.37 -11.77 -7.51
CA VAL A 82 15.13 -12.29 -8.08
C VAL A 82 14.27 -12.86 -6.97
N PHE A 83 13.00 -12.44 -6.94
CA PHE A 83 11.99 -12.97 -6.03
C PHE A 83 10.96 -13.79 -6.81
N VAL A 84 10.42 -14.80 -6.15
CA VAL A 84 9.20 -15.49 -6.58
C VAL A 84 8.04 -14.83 -5.84
N GLU A 85 7.12 -14.28 -6.61
CA GLU A 85 6.07 -13.41 -6.08
C GLU A 85 4.71 -13.76 -6.68
N PHE A 86 3.64 -13.42 -5.97
CA PHE A 86 2.32 -13.34 -6.59
C PHE A 86 2.23 -12.10 -7.48
N PRO A 87 1.44 -12.14 -8.58
CA PRO A 87 1.15 -10.94 -9.36
C PRO A 87 0.63 -9.81 -8.49
N ALA A 88 1.14 -8.62 -8.71
CA ALA A 88 0.77 -7.44 -7.95
C ALA A 88 0.91 -6.19 -8.81
N GLY A 89 0.16 -5.15 -8.47
CA GLY A 89 0.27 -3.90 -9.19
C GLY A 89 -0.39 -2.75 -8.43
N LYS A 90 -0.03 -1.54 -8.86
CA LYS A 90 -0.56 -0.31 -8.29
C LYS A 90 -1.94 -0.02 -8.83
N LYS A 91 -2.78 0.54 -7.98
CA LYS A 91 -4.07 1.08 -8.37
C LYS A 91 -3.88 2.32 -9.24
N ASP A 92 -4.63 2.40 -10.33
CA ASP A 92 -4.83 3.67 -11.05
C ASP A 92 -5.84 4.55 -10.31
N ALA A 93 -5.81 5.85 -10.61
CA ALA A 93 -6.72 6.80 -9.98
C ALA A 93 -8.19 6.41 -10.22
N GLY A 94 -8.97 6.30 -9.15
CA GLY A 94 -10.39 5.96 -9.20
C GLY A 94 -10.70 4.49 -9.46
N GLU A 95 -9.69 3.64 -9.57
CA GLU A 95 -9.84 2.21 -9.82
C GLU A 95 -10.21 1.48 -8.52
N ALA A 96 -11.22 0.60 -8.58
CA ALA A 96 -11.53 -0.29 -7.45
C ALA A 96 -10.48 -1.41 -7.34
N PRO A 97 -10.21 -1.95 -6.14
CA PRO A 97 -9.20 -3.01 -5.97
C PRO A 97 -9.40 -4.22 -6.87
N LEU A 98 -10.63 -4.67 -7.07
CA LEU A 98 -10.93 -5.80 -7.95
C LEU A 98 -10.61 -5.50 -9.42
N GLU A 99 -10.94 -4.29 -9.88
CA GLU A 99 -10.62 -3.83 -11.24
C GLU A 99 -9.10 -3.80 -11.46
N THR A 100 -8.35 -3.28 -10.48
CA THR A 100 -6.88 -3.30 -10.49
C THR A 100 -6.36 -4.73 -10.59
N ALA A 101 -6.88 -5.64 -9.78
CA ALA A 101 -6.47 -7.05 -9.77
C ALA A 101 -6.70 -7.71 -11.12
N GLN A 102 -7.85 -7.52 -11.73
CA GLN A 102 -8.19 -8.07 -13.04
C GLN A 102 -7.29 -7.50 -14.13
N ARG A 103 -7.05 -6.21 -14.13
CA ARG A 103 -6.18 -5.53 -15.10
C ARG A 103 -4.73 -6.02 -14.96
N GLU A 104 -4.18 -5.98 -13.77
CA GLU A 104 -2.78 -6.39 -13.53
C GLU A 104 -2.54 -7.86 -13.82
N LEU A 105 -3.48 -8.74 -13.47
CA LEU A 105 -3.37 -10.16 -13.80
C LEU A 105 -3.31 -10.40 -15.29
N LEU A 106 -4.18 -9.74 -16.05
CA LEU A 106 -4.19 -9.82 -17.50
C LEU A 106 -2.90 -9.28 -18.12
N GLU A 107 -2.45 -8.12 -17.68
CA GLU A 107 -1.23 -7.46 -18.20
C GLU A 107 0.03 -8.30 -17.92
N GLU A 108 0.17 -8.85 -16.72
CA GLU A 108 1.37 -9.57 -16.31
C GLU A 108 1.41 -11.03 -16.75
N THR A 109 0.26 -11.69 -16.86
CA THR A 109 0.20 -13.14 -17.06
C THR A 109 -0.63 -13.58 -18.26
N GLY A 110 -1.49 -12.73 -18.80
CA GLY A 110 -2.41 -13.04 -19.89
C GLY A 110 -3.69 -13.79 -19.47
N TYR A 111 -3.93 -13.96 -18.17
CA TYR A 111 -5.13 -14.66 -17.64
C TYR A 111 -6.27 -13.72 -17.30
#